data_27df78de011e65a81ee6f04b1a335540
#
_entry.id   27df78de011e65a81ee6f04b1a335540
#
_cell.length_a   1.000
_cell.length_b   1.000
_cell.length_c   1.000
_cell.angle_alpha   90.00
_cell.angle_beta   90.00
_cell.angle_gamma   90.00
#
_symmetry.space_group_name_H-M   'P 1'
#
loop_
_entity.id
_entity.type
_entity.pdbx_description
1 polymer ?
#
loop_
_entity_poly.entity_id
_entity_poly.type
_entity_poly.pdbx_seq_one_letter_code
_entity_poly.pdbx_strand_id
1 'polypeptide(L)'
;MTFAKIKFSAQIRLETGLHIGGSDAFAAIGAIDSPVIKDPITNIPIIPGSSLKGKMRTLLAKVYNEKVAEKPSDDSDILSRLFGNSKDKRFKMGRLIFRDAFLSNADELDSLGVRSYTEVKFENTIDRITAEANPRQIDPVVSREAERP
;
A
#
# COMPACT_ATOMS: atom_id res chain seq x y z
N MET A 1 6.40 35.37 -7.48
CA MET A 1 5.61 34.19 -6.99
C MET A 1 6.40 33.52 -5.88
N THR A 2 5.83 33.42 -4.69
CA THR A 2 6.49 32.77 -3.55
C THR A 2 6.11 31.30 -3.56
N PHE A 3 7.11 30.41 -3.64
CA PHE A 3 6.89 28.99 -3.53
C PHE A 3 7.06 28.57 -2.06
N ALA A 4 6.06 27.87 -1.52
CA ALA A 4 6.12 27.26 -0.20
C ALA A 4 5.92 25.76 -0.31
N LYS A 5 6.65 24.99 0.51
CA LYS A 5 6.43 23.55 0.70
C LYS A 5 5.97 23.33 2.13
N ILE A 6 4.87 22.63 2.29
CA ILE A 6 4.36 22.21 3.59
C ILE A 6 4.63 20.72 3.74
N LYS A 7 5.26 20.33 4.85
CA LYS A 7 5.49 18.93 5.20
C LYS A 7 4.44 18.49 6.21
N PHE A 8 3.72 17.44 5.90
CA PHE A 8 2.86 16.72 6.82
C PHE A 8 3.58 15.43 7.24
N SER A 9 3.60 15.16 8.53
CA SER A 9 4.13 13.91 9.08
C SER A 9 3.05 13.26 9.92
N ALA A 10 2.84 11.95 9.73
CA ALA A 10 1.86 11.17 10.46
C ALA A 10 2.39 9.75 10.67
N GLN A 11 1.78 9.03 11.62
CA GLN A 11 2.02 7.60 11.83
C GLN A 11 0.79 6.82 11.37
N ILE A 12 1.04 5.70 10.71
CA ILE A 12 0.00 4.73 10.34
C ILE A 12 0.13 3.57 11.31
N ARG A 13 -0.94 3.35 12.09
CA ARG A 13 -1.02 2.20 13.00
C ARG A 13 -1.75 1.06 12.28
N LEU A 14 -1.13 -0.10 12.25
CA LEU A 14 -1.76 -1.30 11.71
C LEU A 14 -2.62 -1.95 12.80
N GLU A 15 -3.91 -2.05 12.55
CA GLU A 15 -4.85 -2.74 13.44
C GLU A 15 -4.99 -4.23 13.05
N THR A 16 -4.75 -4.52 11.79
CA THR A 16 -4.76 -5.88 11.22
C THR A 16 -3.55 -6.06 10.32
N GLY A 17 -3.21 -7.29 9.98
CA GLY A 17 -2.11 -7.58 9.06
C GLY A 17 -2.24 -6.80 7.74
N LEU A 18 -1.17 -6.13 7.33
CA LEU A 18 -1.11 -5.36 6.09
C LEU A 18 -0.30 -6.11 5.03
N HIS A 19 -0.92 -6.36 3.88
CA HIS A 19 -0.26 -6.93 2.73
C HIS A 19 -0.27 -5.96 1.55
N ILE A 20 0.93 -5.57 1.10
CA ILE A 20 1.15 -4.87 -0.16
C ILE A 20 2.16 -5.69 -0.95
N GLY A 21 1.68 -6.40 -1.97
CA GLY A 21 2.51 -7.33 -2.74
C GLY A 21 3.66 -6.63 -3.46
N GLY A 22 4.82 -7.26 -3.41
CA GLY A 22 5.96 -6.97 -4.27
C GLY A 22 5.78 -7.59 -5.67
N SER A 23 6.78 -7.45 -6.55
CA SER A 23 6.76 -8.12 -7.83
C SER A 23 7.23 -9.56 -7.71
N ASP A 24 6.50 -10.49 -8.31
CA ASP A 24 6.78 -11.94 -8.30
C ASP A 24 7.90 -12.35 -9.27
N ALA A 25 8.63 -11.38 -9.82
CA ALA A 25 9.54 -11.60 -10.95
C ALA A 25 10.65 -12.64 -10.70
N PHE A 26 10.88 -13.08 -9.46
CA PHE A 26 11.93 -14.03 -9.10
C PHE A 26 11.53 -15.00 -7.97
N ALA A 27 10.24 -15.35 -7.84
CA ALA A 27 9.83 -16.35 -6.87
C ALA A 27 10.44 -17.72 -7.24
N ALA A 28 11.30 -18.25 -6.39
CA ALA A 28 11.80 -19.61 -6.52
C ALA A 28 10.66 -20.62 -6.31
N ILE A 29 10.74 -21.78 -6.91
CA ILE A 29 9.76 -22.87 -6.71
C ILE A 29 9.69 -23.18 -5.19
N GLY A 30 8.49 -23.05 -4.60
CA GLY A 30 8.25 -23.21 -3.17
C GLY A 30 8.41 -21.94 -2.33
N ALA A 31 8.64 -20.77 -2.96
CA ALA A 31 8.57 -19.49 -2.28
C ALA A 31 7.10 -19.05 -2.06
N ILE A 32 6.94 -18.03 -1.23
CA ILE A 32 5.63 -17.40 -0.97
C ILE A 32 5.08 -16.83 -2.28
N ASP A 33 3.83 -17.15 -2.62
CA ASP A 33 3.18 -16.74 -3.87
C ASP A 33 3.09 -15.22 -4.04
N SER A 34 2.98 -14.51 -2.94
CA SER A 34 2.88 -13.05 -2.96
C SER A 34 3.60 -12.44 -1.74
N PRO A 35 4.92 -12.21 -1.83
CA PRO A 35 5.66 -11.57 -0.75
C PRO A 35 5.31 -10.09 -0.62
N VAL A 36 5.38 -9.53 0.60
CA VAL A 36 5.25 -8.08 0.79
C VAL A 36 6.45 -7.35 0.21
N ILE A 37 6.20 -6.12 -0.23
CA ILE A 37 7.26 -5.22 -0.66
C ILE A 37 8.13 -4.81 0.53
N LYS A 38 9.45 -4.90 0.36
CA LYS A 38 10.46 -4.59 1.38
C LYS A 38 11.47 -3.59 0.83
N ASP A 39 12.07 -2.83 1.73
CA ASP A 39 13.22 -2.00 1.40
C ASP A 39 14.41 -2.91 1.00
N PRO A 40 15.04 -2.67 -0.16
CA PRO A 40 16.10 -3.55 -0.66
C PRO A 40 17.37 -3.53 0.18
N ILE A 41 17.58 -2.51 1.00
CA ILE A 41 18.78 -2.37 1.83
C ILE A 41 18.58 -3.04 3.19
N THR A 42 17.48 -2.70 3.86
CA THR A 42 17.21 -3.17 5.22
C THR A 42 16.40 -4.45 5.27
N ASN A 43 15.77 -4.83 4.17
CA ASN A 43 14.83 -5.96 4.07
C ASN A 43 13.60 -5.84 5.01
N ILE A 44 13.35 -4.63 5.51
CA ILE A 44 12.19 -4.31 6.35
C ILE A 44 10.98 -3.98 5.46
N PRO A 45 9.77 -4.43 5.79
CA PRO A 45 8.57 -4.07 5.05
C PRO A 45 8.35 -2.55 4.99
N ILE A 46 7.90 -2.07 3.83
CA ILE A 46 7.60 -0.65 3.61
C ILE A 46 6.20 -0.48 3.00
N ILE A 47 5.63 0.69 3.19
CA ILE A 47 4.46 1.13 2.42
C ILE A 47 4.98 2.09 1.34
N PRO A 48 4.98 1.68 0.06
CA PRO A 48 5.42 2.58 -1.00
C PRO A 48 4.54 3.83 -1.08
N GLY A 49 5.16 4.99 -1.24
CA GLY A 49 4.45 6.25 -1.39
C GLY A 49 3.51 6.25 -2.61
N SER A 50 3.84 5.50 -3.66
CA SER A 50 2.97 5.29 -4.82
C SER A 50 1.67 4.56 -4.46
N SER A 51 1.75 3.50 -3.65
CA SER A 51 0.60 2.73 -3.16
C SER A 51 -0.28 3.59 -2.25
N LEU A 52 0.35 4.32 -1.32
CA LEU A 52 -0.36 5.24 -0.43
C LEU A 52 -1.05 6.35 -1.23
N LYS A 53 -0.36 6.96 -2.19
CA LYS A 53 -0.92 7.97 -3.09
C LYS A 53 -2.14 7.44 -3.86
N GLY A 54 -2.03 6.24 -4.43
CA GLY A 54 -3.13 5.61 -5.18
C GLY A 54 -4.35 5.35 -4.30
N LYS A 55 -4.13 4.79 -3.10
CA LYS A 55 -5.21 4.52 -2.14
C LYS A 55 -5.88 5.80 -1.66
N MET A 56 -5.11 6.82 -1.29
CA MET A 56 -5.64 8.11 -0.87
C MET A 56 -6.43 8.78 -1.98
N ARG A 57 -5.95 8.75 -3.22
CA ARG A 57 -6.70 9.27 -4.38
C ARG A 57 -8.05 8.58 -4.52
N THR A 58 -8.08 7.25 -4.46
CA THR A 58 -9.32 6.47 -4.57
C THR A 58 -10.32 6.79 -3.46
N LEU A 59 -9.84 6.94 -2.22
CA LEU A 59 -10.70 7.27 -1.08
C LEU A 59 -11.28 8.69 -1.22
N LEU A 60 -10.45 9.65 -1.59
CA LEU A 60 -10.89 11.03 -1.79
C LEU A 60 -11.80 11.19 -3.01
N ALA A 61 -11.60 10.36 -4.05
CA ALA A 61 -12.48 10.35 -5.21
C ALA A 61 -13.93 9.97 -4.83
N LYS A 62 -14.12 9.07 -3.87
CA LYS A 62 -15.44 8.73 -3.35
C LYS A 62 -16.14 9.89 -2.62
N VAL A 63 -15.37 10.85 -2.12
CA VAL A 63 -15.88 11.99 -1.36
C VAL A 63 -16.08 13.22 -2.24
N TYR A 64 -15.15 13.47 -3.18
CA TYR A 64 -15.10 14.72 -3.94
C TYR A 64 -15.59 14.63 -5.38
N ASN A 65 -15.84 13.42 -5.88
CA ASN A 65 -16.46 13.24 -7.18
C ASN A 65 -17.97 13.14 -7.02
N GLU A 66 -18.73 13.82 -7.89
CA GLU A 66 -20.19 13.72 -7.93
C GLU A 66 -20.67 12.35 -8.42
N LYS A 67 -19.86 11.70 -9.24
CA LYS A 67 -20.11 10.36 -9.79
C LYS A 67 -18.87 9.50 -9.64
N VAL A 68 -19.06 8.19 -9.62
CA VAL A 68 -17.95 7.24 -9.63
C VAL A 68 -17.15 7.40 -10.92
N ALA A 69 -15.93 7.88 -10.81
CA ALA A 69 -15.01 8.02 -11.93
C ALA A 69 -14.40 6.64 -12.24
N GLU A 70 -14.52 6.18 -13.49
CA GLU A 70 -13.91 4.92 -13.91
C GLU A 70 -12.39 5.02 -13.99
N LYS A 71 -11.90 6.19 -14.36
CA LYS A 71 -10.47 6.44 -14.55
C LYS A 71 -10.02 7.65 -13.74
N PRO A 72 -8.77 7.67 -13.26
CA PRO A 72 -8.19 8.83 -12.57
C PRO A 72 -8.23 10.12 -13.39
N SER A 73 -8.28 10.01 -14.72
CA SER A 73 -8.39 11.17 -15.62
C SER A 73 -9.75 11.90 -15.52
N ASP A 74 -10.76 11.25 -15.00
CA ASP A 74 -12.14 11.74 -14.93
C ASP A 74 -12.48 12.30 -13.54
N ASP A 75 -11.48 12.35 -12.66
CA ASP A 75 -11.60 12.95 -11.34
C ASP A 75 -11.91 14.45 -11.40
N SER A 76 -12.53 14.95 -10.35
CA SER A 76 -12.82 16.37 -10.13
C SER A 76 -11.55 17.24 -10.23
N ASP A 77 -11.75 18.52 -10.45
CA ASP A 77 -10.64 19.49 -10.58
C ASP A 77 -9.77 19.55 -9.32
N ILE A 78 -10.37 19.40 -8.14
CA ILE A 78 -9.66 19.34 -6.85
C ILE A 78 -8.69 18.18 -6.83
N LEU A 79 -9.15 16.97 -7.16
CA LEU A 79 -8.32 15.77 -7.18
C LEU A 79 -7.22 15.84 -8.25
N SER A 80 -7.57 16.38 -9.42
CA SER A 80 -6.62 16.60 -10.50
C SER A 80 -5.49 17.58 -10.11
N ARG A 81 -5.77 18.59 -9.31
CA ARG A 81 -4.76 19.52 -8.76
C ARG A 81 -3.90 18.88 -7.69
N LEU A 82 -4.50 18.06 -6.84
CA LEU A 82 -3.78 17.40 -5.74
C LEU A 82 -2.87 16.27 -6.24
N PHE A 83 -3.42 15.36 -7.03
CA PHE A 83 -2.75 14.12 -7.43
C PHE A 83 -2.12 14.15 -8.82
N GLY A 84 -2.51 15.11 -9.63
CA GLY A 84 -2.09 15.21 -11.03
C GLY A 84 -3.08 14.57 -12.00
N ASN A 85 -3.01 15.01 -13.25
CA ASN A 85 -3.80 14.47 -14.36
C ASN A 85 -2.95 14.50 -15.63
N SER A 86 -2.88 13.39 -16.36
CA SER A 86 -2.11 13.24 -17.59
C SER A 86 -2.97 13.15 -18.86
N LYS A 87 -4.30 13.35 -18.74
CA LYS A 87 -5.21 13.22 -19.89
C LYS A 87 -5.08 14.43 -20.82
N ASP A 88 -4.69 14.13 -22.05
CA ASP A 88 -4.68 15.06 -23.19
C ASP A 88 -4.00 16.43 -22.93
N LYS A 89 -4.54 17.47 -23.57
CA LYS A 89 -4.05 18.85 -23.47
C LYS A 89 -4.22 19.49 -22.07
N ARG A 90 -4.78 18.77 -21.09
CA ARG A 90 -5.02 19.23 -19.72
C ARG A 90 -4.06 18.64 -18.69
N PHE A 91 -2.81 18.46 -19.08
CA PHE A 91 -1.79 18.02 -18.14
C PHE A 91 -1.77 18.93 -16.89
N LYS A 92 -1.94 18.33 -15.73
CA LYS A 92 -1.80 19.00 -14.42
C LYS A 92 -0.79 18.26 -13.58
N MET A 93 0.25 18.96 -13.16
CA MET A 93 1.20 18.43 -12.20
C MET A 93 0.55 18.30 -10.82
N GLY A 94 0.65 17.14 -10.19
CA GLY A 94 0.16 16.95 -8.84
C GLY A 94 0.96 17.76 -7.82
N ARG A 95 0.27 18.31 -6.82
CA ARG A 95 0.87 19.09 -5.73
C ARG A 95 1.33 18.22 -4.56
N LEU A 96 0.73 17.03 -4.39
CA LEU A 96 1.06 16.12 -3.31
C LEU A 96 2.22 15.20 -3.70
N ILE A 97 3.21 15.12 -2.83
CA ILE A 97 4.32 14.20 -2.90
C ILE A 97 4.18 13.23 -1.73
N PHE A 98 4.03 11.94 -2.02
CA PHE A 98 3.99 10.89 -1.03
C PHE A 98 5.36 10.23 -0.95
N ARG A 99 5.86 10.06 0.25
CA ARG A 99 7.09 9.32 0.51
C ARG A 99 6.75 7.93 1.01
N ASP A 100 7.70 7.02 0.87
CA ASP A 100 7.60 5.69 1.46
C ASP A 100 7.51 5.82 2.98
N ALA A 101 6.70 4.95 3.58
CA ALA A 101 6.59 4.84 5.02
C ALA A 101 7.34 3.59 5.48
N PHE A 102 8.23 3.80 6.43
CA PHE A 102 9.05 2.77 7.05
C PHE A 102 8.47 2.36 8.39
N LEU A 103 8.76 1.12 8.79
CA LEU A 103 8.37 0.60 10.08
C LEU A 103 9.09 1.38 11.20
N SER A 104 8.35 2.09 12.03
CA SER A 104 8.92 2.99 13.04
C SER A 104 9.31 2.30 14.35
N ASN A 105 8.79 1.09 14.57
CA ASN A 105 9.04 0.30 15.77
C ASN A 105 9.83 -0.99 15.50
N ALA A 106 10.66 -1.00 14.47
CA ALA A 106 11.49 -2.17 14.13
C ALA A 106 12.40 -2.58 15.30
N ASP A 107 13.09 -1.62 15.91
CA ASP A 107 14.00 -1.88 17.04
C ASP A 107 13.25 -2.46 18.27
N GLU A 108 12.02 -2.02 18.50
CA GLU A 108 11.17 -2.54 19.57
C GLU A 108 10.81 -4.01 19.28
N LEU A 109 10.39 -4.32 18.06
CA LEU A 109 10.06 -5.68 17.63
C LEU A 109 11.28 -6.60 17.71
N ASP A 110 12.43 -6.12 17.29
CA ASP A 110 13.70 -6.87 17.40
C ASP A 110 14.03 -7.18 18.86
N SER A 111 13.83 -6.23 19.78
CA SER A 111 14.05 -6.42 21.21
C SER A 111 13.11 -7.48 21.84
N LEU A 112 11.91 -7.63 21.26
CA LEU A 112 10.93 -8.65 21.64
C LEU A 112 11.22 -10.02 21.00
N GLY A 113 12.28 -10.12 20.20
CA GLY A 113 12.68 -11.37 19.55
C GLY A 113 11.90 -11.69 18.27
N VAL A 114 11.17 -10.72 17.73
CA VAL A 114 10.46 -10.84 16.45
C VAL A 114 11.48 -10.81 15.32
N ARG A 115 11.85 -11.96 14.81
CA ARG A 115 12.86 -12.12 13.74
C ARG A 115 12.31 -11.84 12.33
N SER A 116 11.00 -11.89 12.17
CA SER A 116 10.31 -11.61 10.92
C SER A 116 9.21 -10.61 11.17
N TYR A 117 9.18 -9.53 10.40
CA TYR A 117 8.10 -8.53 10.45
C TYR A 117 6.85 -8.96 9.68
N THR A 118 6.86 -10.17 9.14
CA THR A 118 5.78 -10.75 8.35
C THR A 118 5.41 -12.12 8.89
N GLU A 119 4.15 -12.47 8.78
CA GLU A 119 3.58 -13.75 9.16
C GLU A 119 3.03 -14.45 7.92
N VAL A 120 3.39 -15.71 7.73
CA VAL A 120 2.85 -16.50 6.62
C VAL A 120 1.39 -16.83 6.88
N LYS A 121 0.53 -16.43 5.96
CA LYS A 121 -0.89 -16.68 6.02
C LYS A 121 -1.37 -17.35 4.74
N PHE A 122 -2.26 -18.31 4.87
CA PHE A 122 -2.94 -18.93 3.75
C PHE A 122 -4.27 -18.26 3.50
N GLU A 123 -4.50 -17.84 2.26
CA GLU A 123 -5.78 -17.33 1.79
C GLU A 123 -6.35 -18.26 0.73
N ASN A 124 -7.66 -18.37 0.68
CA ASN A 124 -8.36 -19.14 -0.32
C ASN A 124 -9.39 -18.27 -1.03
N THR A 125 -9.28 -18.20 -2.35
CA THR A 125 -10.26 -17.53 -3.19
C THR A 125 -11.13 -18.60 -3.85
N ILE A 126 -12.44 -18.55 -3.61
CA ILE A 126 -13.39 -19.48 -4.19
C ILE A 126 -14.07 -18.77 -5.37
N ASP A 127 -13.98 -19.36 -6.55
CA ASP A 127 -14.76 -18.91 -7.69
C ASP A 127 -16.23 -19.20 -7.44
N ARG A 128 -17.08 -18.19 -7.63
CA ARG A 128 -18.52 -18.29 -7.31
C ARG A 128 -19.31 -19.13 -8.31
N ILE A 129 -18.78 -19.33 -9.50
CA ILE A 129 -19.44 -20.06 -10.60
C ILE A 129 -18.98 -21.51 -10.61
N THR A 130 -17.67 -21.74 -10.58
CA THR A 130 -17.07 -23.08 -10.66
C THR A 130 -16.91 -23.74 -9.31
N ALA A 131 -16.99 -22.98 -8.21
CA ALA A 131 -16.69 -23.42 -6.84
C ALA A 131 -15.26 -23.94 -6.67
N GLU A 132 -14.36 -23.63 -7.61
CA GLU A 132 -12.96 -23.98 -7.49
C GLU A 132 -12.28 -23.12 -6.42
N ALA A 133 -11.50 -23.79 -5.60
CA ALA A 133 -10.69 -23.16 -4.56
C ALA A 133 -9.28 -22.89 -5.12
N ASN A 134 -8.85 -21.63 -5.07
CA ASN A 134 -7.49 -21.24 -5.44
C ASN A 134 -6.76 -20.80 -4.17
N PRO A 135 -6.09 -21.74 -3.47
CA PRO A 135 -5.29 -21.42 -2.31
C PRO A 135 -4.03 -20.64 -2.73
N ARG A 136 -3.68 -19.62 -1.97
CA ARG A 136 -2.40 -18.91 -2.11
C ARG A 136 -1.81 -18.59 -0.76
N GLN A 137 -0.50 -18.50 -0.73
CA GLN A 137 0.25 -18.12 0.44
C GLN A 137 0.67 -16.65 0.34
N ILE A 138 0.37 -15.89 1.38
CA ILE A 138 0.78 -14.48 1.52
C ILE A 138 1.56 -14.29 2.82
N ASP A 139 2.34 -13.22 2.92
CA ASP A 139 3.07 -12.86 4.12
C ASP A 139 2.74 -11.42 4.58
N PRO A 140 1.55 -11.17 5.15
CA PRO A 140 1.21 -9.84 5.63
C PRO A 140 2.16 -9.38 6.75
N VAL A 141 2.38 -8.06 6.82
CA VAL A 141 3.10 -7.44 7.94
C VAL A 141 2.29 -7.64 9.21
N VAL A 142 2.96 -8.06 10.28
CA VAL A 142 2.34 -8.33 11.59
C VAL A 142 1.69 -7.06 12.14
N SER A 143 0.45 -7.16 12.59
CA SER A 143 -0.24 -6.09 13.31
C SER A 143 0.05 -6.19 14.81
N ARG A 144 -0.20 -5.09 15.52
CA ARG A 144 -0.04 -5.06 16.98
C ARG A 144 -0.92 -6.10 17.71
N GLU A 145 -2.00 -6.55 17.09
CA GLU A 145 -2.88 -7.58 17.66
C GLU A 145 -2.38 -9.02 17.50
N ALA A 146 -1.41 -9.26 16.61
CA ALA A 146 -0.80 -10.57 16.44
C ALA A 146 0.14 -10.98 17.59
N GLU A 147 0.38 -10.09 18.54
CA GLU A 147 1.15 -10.34 19.77
C GLU A 147 0.31 -11.02 20.88
N ARG A 148 -0.64 -11.87 20.54
CA ARG A 148 -1.32 -12.68 21.56
C ARG A 148 -0.67 -14.05 21.68
N PRO A 149 -0.34 -14.43 22.94
CA PRO A 149 0.21 -15.73 23.23
C PRO A 149 -0.78 -16.86 22.93
#